data_d27ff4ab3487696836b2f931ce054c1a
#
_entry.id   d27ff4ab3487696836b2f931ce054c1a
#
_cell.length_a   1.000
_cell.length_b   1.000
_cell.length_c   1.000
_cell.angle_alpha   90.00
_cell.angle_beta   90.00
_cell.angle_gamma   90.00
#
_symmetry.space_group_name_H-M   'P 1'
#
loop_
_entity.id
_entity.type
_entity.pdbx_description
1 polymer ?
#
loop_
_entity_poly.entity_id
_entity_poly.type
_entity_poly.pdbx_seq_one_letter_code
_entity_poly.pdbx_strand_id
1 'polypeptide(L)'
;MFQPDHYAISVGDVEKSISFYEKLEFEVIKDFRAEDGSVRIVQMKNGNFILEMFRYPDSEKLPDFVNTLGEDLKVKGAKHLGLQVEDVKKAALHLKEIGLVDEIPAISEGRLGRPYFFIKDPDGIFVEIISAR
;
A
#
# COMPACT_ATOMS: atom_id res chain seq x y z
N MET A 1 26.38 -6.79 -2.56
CA MET A 1 26.45 -6.82 -1.09
C MET A 1 25.11 -6.48 -0.45
N PHE A 2 24.50 -5.32 -0.73
CA PHE A 2 23.18 -4.95 -0.20
C PHE A 2 22.07 -5.35 -1.17
N GLN A 3 21.02 -5.98 -0.64
CA GLN A 3 19.82 -6.36 -1.40
C GLN A 3 18.59 -5.78 -0.71
N PRO A 4 17.59 -5.30 -1.45
CA PRO A 4 16.31 -4.91 -0.85
C PRO A 4 15.68 -6.10 -0.12
N ASP A 5 15.11 -5.86 1.06
CA ASP A 5 14.46 -6.89 1.87
C ASP A 5 12.97 -6.62 1.99
N HIS A 6 12.58 -5.51 2.58
CA HIS A 6 11.17 -5.16 2.81
C HIS A 6 10.91 -3.66 2.72
N TYR A 7 9.64 -3.31 2.62
CA TYR A 7 9.11 -1.95 2.79
C TYR A 7 8.21 -1.93 4.01
N ALA A 8 8.40 -0.96 4.89
CA ALA A 8 7.63 -0.88 6.13
C ALA A 8 6.64 0.29 6.11
N ILE A 9 5.46 0.06 6.70
CA ILE A 9 4.41 1.06 6.94
C ILE A 9 3.92 0.96 8.38
N SER A 10 3.38 2.05 8.91
CA SER A 10 2.65 2.05 10.17
C SER A 10 1.15 2.11 9.90
N VAL A 11 0.38 1.28 10.61
CA VAL A 11 -1.05 1.11 10.40
C VAL A 11 -1.83 1.29 11.70
N GLY A 12 -3.05 1.77 11.60
CA GLY A 12 -3.93 1.94 12.75
C GLY A 12 -4.69 0.67 13.13
N ASP A 13 -5.24 -0.02 12.12
CA ASP A 13 -6.02 -1.26 12.28
C ASP A 13 -5.41 -2.35 11.41
N VAL A 14 -4.69 -3.28 12.06
CA VAL A 14 -3.97 -4.36 11.35
C VAL A 14 -4.91 -5.25 10.56
N GLU A 15 -6.09 -5.59 11.09
CA GLU A 15 -7.03 -6.49 10.41
C GLU A 15 -7.59 -5.86 9.12
N LYS A 16 -7.90 -4.56 9.15
CA LYS A 16 -8.29 -3.82 7.95
C LYS A 16 -7.18 -3.76 6.93
N SER A 17 -5.95 -3.52 7.36
CA SER A 17 -4.78 -3.47 6.48
C SER A 17 -4.48 -4.84 5.88
N ILE A 18 -4.52 -5.92 6.67
CA ILE A 18 -4.39 -7.29 6.16
C ILE A 18 -5.44 -7.55 5.07
N SER A 19 -6.72 -7.30 5.37
CA SER A 19 -7.81 -7.51 4.41
C SER A 19 -7.63 -6.71 3.11
N PHE A 20 -7.14 -5.47 3.22
CA PHE A 20 -6.85 -4.64 2.05
C PHE A 20 -5.74 -5.24 1.19
N TYR A 21 -4.60 -5.57 1.80
CA TYR A 21 -3.45 -6.09 1.06
C TYR A 21 -3.64 -7.53 0.58
N GLU A 22 -4.45 -8.36 1.25
CA GLU A 22 -4.87 -9.67 0.72
C GLU A 22 -5.61 -9.55 -0.61
N LYS A 23 -6.45 -8.53 -0.77
CA LYS A 23 -7.12 -8.24 -2.06
C LYS A 23 -6.16 -7.77 -3.15
N LEU A 24 -4.95 -7.35 -2.77
CA LEU A 24 -3.83 -7.05 -3.67
C LEU A 24 -2.83 -8.20 -3.77
N GLU A 25 -3.27 -9.42 -3.47
CA GLU A 25 -2.52 -10.69 -3.61
C GLU A 25 -1.32 -10.82 -2.65
N PHE A 26 -1.36 -10.13 -1.51
CA PHE A 26 -0.42 -10.37 -0.42
C PHE A 26 -0.92 -11.46 0.51
N GLU A 27 0.00 -12.24 1.08
CA GLU A 27 -0.27 -13.28 2.07
C GLU A 27 0.51 -12.98 3.35
N VAL A 28 -0.13 -13.17 4.52
CA VAL A 28 0.55 -13.05 5.82
C VAL A 28 1.57 -14.17 5.95
N ILE A 29 2.83 -13.80 6.22
CA ILE A 29 3.93 -14.76 6.46
C ILE A 29 4.43 -14.74 7.90
N LYS A 30 4.24 -13.62 8.63
CA LYS A 30 4.58 -13.49 10.05
C LYS A 30 3.60 -12.55 10.76
N ASP A 31 3.29 -12.87 12.00
CA ASP A 31 2.47 -12.04 12.89
C ASP A 31 3.05 -12.12 14.31
N PHE A 32 3.76 -11.07 14.69
CA PHE A 32 4.35 -10.92 16.01
C PHE A 32 3.48 -10.00 16.87
N ARG A 33 3.22 -10.41 18.09
CA ARG A 33 2.51 -9.63 19.10
C ARG A 33 3.33 -9.59 20.38
N ALA A 34 3.69 -8.39 20.82
CA ALA A 34 4.34 -8.22 22.10
C ALA A 34 3.37 -8.60 23.23
N GLU A 35 3.84 -9.33 24.25
CA GLU A 35 3.01 -9.79 25.38
C GLU A 35 2.36 -8.66 26.15
N ASP A 36 3.04 -7.52 26.26
CA ASP A 36 2.56 -6.29 26.91
C ASP A 36 1.62 -5.43 26.03
N GLY A 37 1.35 -5.86 24.79
CA GLY A 37 0.52 -5.14 23.83
C GLY A 37 1.18 -3.90 23.24
N SER A 38 2.46 -3.67 23.47
CA SER A 38 3.18 -2.44 23.03
C SER A 38 3.28 -2.32 21.52
N VAL A 39 3.40 -3.43 20.80
CA VAL A 39 3.52 -3.45 19.34
C VAL A 39 2.99 -4.75 18.74
N ARG A 40 2.40 -4.66 17.56
CA ARG A 40 2.17 -5.79 16.65
C ARG A 40 2.90 -5.53 15.35
N ILE A 41 3.59 -6.53 14.84
CA ILE A 41 4.33 -6.48 13.58
C ILE A 41 3.84 -7.61 12.70
N VAL A 42 3.35 -7.27 11.50
CA VAL A 42 2.88 -8.26 10.53
C VAL A 42 3.70 -8.11 9.26
N GLN A 43 4.20 -9.21 8.75
CA GLN A 43 4.82 -9.26 7.42
C GLN A 43 3.89 -9.95 6.45
N MET A 44 3.65 -9.32 5.31
CA MET A 44 2.90 -9.87 4.19
C MET A 44 3.81 -9.95 2.97
N LYS A 45 3.57 -10.93 2.09
CA LYS A 45 4.40 -11.21 0.92
C LYS A 45 3.57 -11.30 -0.34
N ASN A 46 4.04 -10.66 -1.42
CA ASN A 46 3.59 -10.88 -2.79
C ASN A 46 4.83 -11.09 -3.66
N GLY A 47 4.96 -12.27 -4.29
CA GLY A 47 6.18 -12.65 -5.00
C GLY A 47 7.41 -12.59 -4.08
N ASN A 48 8.39 -11.78 -4.42
CA ASN A 48 9.59 -11.54 -3.60
C ASN A 48 9.51 -10.25 -2.78
N PHE A 49 8.40 -9.52 -2.87
CA PHE A 49 8.21 -8.28 -2.14
C PHE A 49 7.60 -8.54 -0.77
N ILE A 50 8.21 -7.99 0.28
CA ILE A 50 7.71 -8.06 1.66
C ILE A 50 7.24 -6.68 2.09
N LEU A 51 5.99 -6.64 2.57
CA LEU A 51 5.41 -5.48 3.24
C LEU A 51 5.37 -5.76 4.73
N GLU A 52 6.05 -4.94 5.52
CA GLU A 52 6.06 -5.03 6.97
C GLU A 52 5.16 -3.94 7.57
N MET A 53 4.22 -4.32 8.42
CA MET A 53 3.28 -3.41 9.05
C MET A 53 3.53 -3.34 10.54
N PHE A 54 3.68 -2.12 11.07
CA PHE A 54 3.78 -1.83 12.49
C PHE A 54 2.47 -1.25 13.01
N ARG A 55 2.00 -1.74 14.15
CA ARG A 55 0.89 -1.14 14.87
C ARG A 55 1.30 -0.86 16.31
N TYR A 56 1.21 0.41 16.68
CA TYR A 56 1.37 0.90 18.04
C TYR A 56 0.04 1.41 18.60
N PRO A 57 -0.27 1.25 19.92
CA PRO A 57 -1.52 1.73 20.50
C PRO A 57 -1.72 3.24 20.39
N ASP A 58 -0.63 4.00 20.39
CA ASP A 58 -0.56 5.47 20.34
C ASP A 58 -0.17 6.01 18.96
N SER A 59 -0.40 5.22 17.89
CA SER A 59 -0.10 5.67 16.53
C SER A 59 -0.91 6.90 16.13
N GLU A 60 -0.27 7.80 15.38
CA GLU A 60 -0.88 9.02 14.86
C GLU A 60 -1.30 8.83 13.39
N LYS A 61 -2.42 9.44 13.01
CA LYS A 61 -2.86 9.46 11.61
C LYS A 61 -1.91 10.29 10.73
N LEU A 62 -1.94 10.04 9.42
CA LEU A 62 -1.22 10.87 8.46
C LEU A 62 -1.68 12.33 8.56
N PRO A 63 -0.76 13.30 8.44
CA PRO A 63 -1.10 14.72 8.41
C PRO A 63 -2.02 15.07 7.23
N ASP A 64 -2.92 16.03 7.42
CA ASP A 64 -3.86 16.45 6.37
C ASP A 64 -3.16 17.02 5.13
N PHE A 65 -1.97 17.60 5.29
CA PHE A 65 -1.19 18.16 4.17
C PHE A 65 -0.60 17.12 3.22
N VAL A 66 -0.75 15.82 3.49
CA VAL A 66 -0.39 14.73 2.55
C VAL A 66 -1.61 13.99 2.00
N ASN A 67 -2.80 14.56 2.11
CA ASN A 67 -4.04 13.94 1.64
C ASN A 67 -4.14 13.81 0.12
N THR A 68 -3.52 14.70 -0.63
CA THR A 68 -3.46 14.61 -2.08
C THR A 68 -2.11 14.08 -2.53
N LEU A 69 -2.08 13.37 -3.65
CA LEU A 69 -0.83 12.85 -4.20
C LEU A 69 0.17 13.97 -4.49
N GLY A 70 -0.30 15.09 -5.06
CA GLY A 70 0.56 16.22 -5.40
C GLY A 70 1.20 16.88 -4.18
N GLU A 71 0.51 16.95 -3.06
CA GLU A 71 1.04 17.46 -1.80
C GLU A 71 1.99 16.44 -1.15
N ASP A 72 1.60 15.18 -1.10
CA ASP A 72 2.42 14.10 -0.55
C ASP A 72 3.79 14.00 -1.24
N LEU A 73 3.83 14.04 -2.57
CA LEU A 73 5.06 13.92 -3.34
C LEU A 73 6.06 15.07 -3.08
N LYS A 74 5.64 16.21 -2.57
CA LYS A 74 6.51 17.35 -2.22
C LYS A 74 7.12 17.23 -0.83
N VAL A 75 6.57 16.39 0.04
CA VAL A 75 7.11 16.13 1.36
C VAL A 75 8.23 15.09 1.24
N LYS A 76 9.41 15.44 1.71
CA LYS A 76 10.58 14.55 1.64
C LYS A 76 10.38 13.28 2.45
N GLY A 77 10.84 12.15 1.93
CA GLY A 77 10.81 10.85 2.58
C GLY A 77 10.26 9.75 1.66
N ALA A 78 10.06 8.57 2.19
CA ALA A 78 9.39 7.49 1.50
C ALA A 78 7.95 7.88 1.15
N LYS A 79 7.45 7.48 -0.03
CA LYS A 79 6.15 7.94 -0.53
C LYS A 79 5.12 6.82 -0.61
N HIS A 80 5.29 5.90 -1.53
CA HIS A 80 4.32 4.85 -1.80
C HIS A 80 5.02 3.58 -2.27
N LEU A 81 4.36 2.47 -2.12
CA LEU A 81 4.75 1.25 -2.83
C LEU A 81 4.07 1.23 -4.21
N GLY A 82 4.75 0.65 -5.19
CA GLY A 82 4.22 0.43 -6.53
C GLY A 82 4.01 -1.05 -6.80
N LEU A 83 2.82 -1.39 -7.30
CA LEU A 83 2.46 -2.74 -7.73
C LEU A 83 2.29 -2.77 -9.24
N GLN A 84 2.98 -3.69 -9.88
CA GLN A 84 2.93 -3.85 -11.32
C GLN A 84 1.78 -4.76 -11.74
N VAL A 85 1.07 -4.37 -12.79
CA VAL A 85 0.02 -5.18 -13.42
C VAL A 85 0.23 -5.25 -14.94
N GLU A 86 -0.25 -6.30 -15.58
CA GLU A 86 -0.17 -6.40 -17.05
C GLU A 86 -1.09 -5.38 -17.76
N ASP A 87 -2.29 -5.18 -17.21
CA ASP A 87 -3.31 -4.30 -17.79
C ASP A 87 -3.95 -3.42 -16.70
N VAL A 88 -3.58 -2.15 -16.67
CA VAL A 88 -4.08 -1.20 -15.66
C VAL A 88 -5.58 -0.95 -15.77
N LYS A 89 -6.17 -1.07 -16.98
CA LYS A 89 -7.63 -0.88 -17.16
C LYS A 89 -8.39 -2.04 -16.54
N LYS A 90 -7.94 -3.26 -16.79
CA LYS A 90 -8.51 -4.46 -16.16
C LYS A 90 -8.33 -4.43 -14.65
N ALA A 91 -7.16 -4.02 -14.16
CA ALA A 91 -6.90 -3.88 -12.73
C ALA A 91 -7.85 -2.87 -12.08
N ALA A 92 -8.05 -1.69 -12.68
CA ALA A 92 -8.96 -0.66 -12.18
C ALA A 92 -10.41 -1.17 -12.08
N LEU A 93 -10.89 -1.88 -13.10
CA LEU A 93 -12.22 -2.50 -13.10
C LEU A 93 -12.33 -3.58 -12.00
N HIS A 94 -11.34 -4.44 -11.90
CA HIS A 94 -11.29 -5.50 -10.90
C HIS A 94 -11.35 -4.96 -9.47
N LEU A 95 -10.60 -3.90 -9.15
CA LEU A 95 -10.61 -3.30 -7.81
C LEU A 95 -11.98 -2.73 -7.45
N LYS A 96 -12.72 -2.20 -8.43
CA LYS A 96 -14.12 -1.77 -8.25
C LYS A 96 -15.04 -2.97 -8.00
N GLU A 97 -14.90 -4.03 -8.80
CA GLU A 97 -15.73 -5.25 -8.68
C GLU A 97 -15.58 -5.93 -7.31
N ILE A 98 -14.37 -6.01 -6.78
CA ILE A 98 -14.09 -6.60 -5.46
C ILE A 98 -14.35 -5.63 -4.30
N GLY A 99 -14.82 -4.41 -4.59
CA GLY A 99 -15.17 -3.41 -3.58
C GLY A 99 -13.97 -2.82 -2.83
N LEU A 100 -12.78 -2.84 -3.44
CA LEU A 100 -11.59 -2.22 -2.85
C LEU A 100 -11.58 -0.70 -3.05
N VAL A 101 -12.23 -0.24 -4.10
CA VAL A 101 -12.42 1.19 -4.40
C VAL A 101 -13.91 1.46 -4.68
N ASP A 102 -14.38 2.65 -4.33
CA ASP A 102 -15.79 3.05 -4.55
C ASP A 102 -16.05 3.42 -6.01
N GLU A 103 -15.07 4.01 -6.68
CA GLU A 103 -15.15 4.42 -8.08
C GLU A 103 -13.97 3.82 -8.86
N ILE A 104 -14.18 3.60 -10.18
CA ILE A 104 -13.10 3.15 -11.05
C ILE A 104 -12.02 4.25 -11.10
N PRO A 105 -10.77 3.96 -10.68
CA PRO A 105 -9.71 4.96 -10.69
C PRO A 105 -9.41 5.50 -12.10
N ALA A 106 -9.23 6.81 -12.21
CA ALA A 106 -8.78 7.42 -13.46
C ALA A 106 -7.32 7.04 -13.75
N ILE A 107 -7.06 6.53 -14.95
CA ILE A 107 -5.73 6.15 -15.38
C ILE A 107 -5.01 7.36 -15.92
N SER A 108 -3.79 7.59 -15.44
CA SER A 108 -2.90 8.65 -15.90
C SER A 108 -1.79 8.08 -16.76
N GLU A 109 -1.36 8.85 -17.75
CA GLU A 109 -0.14 8.54 -18.50
C GLU A 109 1.08 8.97 -17.68
N GLY A 110 1.95 8.02 -17.38
CA GLY A 110 3.15 8.29 -16.58
C GLY A 110 4.20 9.10 -17.36
N ARG A 111 4.85 10.04 -16.69
CA ARG A 111 6.01 10.78 -17.27
C ARG A 111 7.17 9.88 -17.67
N LEU A 112 7.22 8.69 -17.08
CA LEU A 112 8.19 7.64 -17.43
C LEU A 112 7.65 6.64 -18.47
N GLY A 113 6.54 6.97 -19.16
CA GLY A 113 5.99 6.20 -20.26
C GLY A 113 5.17 4.97 -19.84
N ARG A 114 4.70 4.90 -18.61
CA ARG A 114 3.90 3.77 -18.11
C ARG A 114 2.58 4.28 -17.55
N PRO A 115 1.43 3.80 -18.04
CA PRO A 115 0.13 4.11 -17.45
C PRO A 115 0.02 3.62 -16.01
N TYR A 116 -0.63 4.41 -15.16
CA TYR A 116 -0.79 4.12 -13.74
C TYR A 116 -2.04 4.76 -13.16
N PHE A 117 -2.39 4.34 -11.96
CA PHE A 117 -3.32 5.02 -11.06
C PHE A 117 -2.92 4.80 -9.61
N PHE A 118 -3.48 5.60 -8.71
CA PHE A 118 -3.28 5.45 -7.28
C PHE A 118 -4.57 5.06 -6.57
N ILE A 119 -4.43 4.26 -5.53
CA ILE A 119 -5.45 3.99 -4.53
C ILE A 119 -4.90 4.34 -3.15
N LYS A 120 -5.76 4.41 -2.15
CA LYS A 120 -5.35 4.58 -0.75
C LYS A 120 -5.65 3.33 0.04
N ASP A 121 -4.72 2.95 0.92
CA ASP A 121 -4.96 1.93 1.90
C ASP A 121 -5.86 2.45 3.04
N PRO A 122 -6.24 1.62 4.04
CA PRO A 122 -7.11 2.04 5.14
C PRO A 122 -6.60 3.22 5.98
N ASP A 123 -5.29 3.47 6.00
CA ASP A 123 -4.66 4.59 6.70
C ASP A 123 -4.43 5.81 5.81
N GLY A 124 -4.83 5.75 4.54
CA GLY A 124 -4.63 6.82 3.57
C GLY A 124 -3.25 6.81 2.89
N ILE A 125 -2.47 5.74 3.06
CA ILE A 125 -1.18 5.57 2.39
C ILE A 125 -1.44 5.29 0.91
N PHE A 126 -0.74 6.01 0.03
CA PHE A 126 -0.86 5.80 -1.41
C PHE A 126 -0.22 4.49 -1.86
N VAL A 127 -0.93 3.78 -2.72
CA VAL A 127 -0.46 2.59 -3.43
C VAL A 127 -0.59 2.85 -4.92
N GLU A 128 0.52 2.79 -5.65
CA GLU A 128 0.54 2.93 -7.10
C GLU A 128 0.27 1.59 -7.77
N ILE A 129 -0.66 1.59 -8.72
CA ILE A 129 -0.88 0.46 -9.63
C ILE A 129 -0.39 0.90 -11.00
N ILE A 130 0.63 0.23 -11.52
CA ILE A 130 1.35 0.66 -12.72
C ILE A 130 1.50 -0.48 -13.72
N SER A 131 1.45 -0.16 -15.01
CA SER A 131 1.63 -1.17 -16.07
C SER A 131 3.01 -1.85 -16.01
N ALA A 132 3.11 -3.07 -16.49
CA ALA A 132 4.39 -3.76 -16.66
C ALA A 132 5.38 -2.95 -17.54
N ARG A 133 6.67 -3.21 -17.36
CA ARG A 133 7.75 -2.61 -18.15
C ARG A 133 7.79 -3.18 -19.56
#